data_ccc8c22e1b85c5e9b5f0f62fb640d8c9
#
_entry.id   ccc8c22e1b85c5e9b5f0f62fb640d8c9
#
_cell.length_a   1.000
_cell.length_b   1.000
_cell.length_c   1.000
_cell.angle_alpha   90.00
_cell.angle_beta   90.00
_cell.angle_gamma   90.00
#
_symmetry.space_group_name_H-M   'P 1'
#
loop_
_entity.id
_entity.type
_entity.pdbx_description
1 polymer ?
#
loop_
_entity_poly.entity_id
_entity_poly.type
_entity_poly.pdbx_seq_one_letter_code
_entity_poly.pdbx_strand_id
1 'polypeptide(L)'
;MAAVRGRYKRNRHILGEPLSEVEVQTLQEMSRHHRHADFRRRALGVLALNEGRSVEDISGVLRVTVPPVYKWARAWRERGLMGMLSGHVGGPPRKLTA
;
A
#
# COMPACT_ATOMS: atom_id res chain seq x y z
N MET A 1 -20.21 15.74 1.42
CA MET A 1 -19.65 15.00 2.56
C MET A 1 -20.02 13.55 2.55
N ALA A 2 -21.27 13.24 2.46
CA ALA A 2 -21.70 11.85 2.45
C ALA A 2 -21.10 11.06 1.31
N ALA A 3 -21.01 11.66 0.15
CA ALA A 3 -20.45 10.97 -1.01
C ALA A 3 -19.00 10.63 -0.81
N VAL A 4 -18.27 11.53 -0.18
CA VAL A 4 -16.86 11.32 0.09
C VAL A 4 -16.67 10.17 1.07
N ARG A 5 -17.51 10.14 2.09
CA ARG A 5 -17.46 9.05 3.05
C ARG A 5 -17.74 7.71 2.41
N GLY A 6 -18.66 7.70 1.47
CA GLY A 6 -18.98 6.48 0.75
C GLY A 6 -17.76 5.94 0.02
N ARG A 7 -17.01 6.83 -0.62
CA ARG A 7 -15.80 6.43 -1.30
C ARG A 7 -14.78 5.90 -0.33
N TYR A 8 -14.61 6.58 0.81
CA TYR A 8 -13.66 6.14 1.82
C TYR A 8 -13.97 4.72 2.28
N LYS A 9 -15.25 4.47 2.53
CA LYS A 9 -15.64 3.14 2.95
C LYS A 9 -15.28 2.10 1.91
N ARG A 10 -15.56 2.41 0.66
CA ARG A 10 -15.30 1.46 -0.41
C ARG A 10 -13.83 1.11 -0.52
N ASN A 11 -12.97 2.12 -0.47
CA ASN A 11 -11.54 1.89 -0.60
C ASN A 11 -10.94 1.25 0.63
N ARG A 12 -11.45 1.59 1.79
CA ARG A 12 -11.00 0.94 3.01
C ARG A 12 -11.37 -0.53 3.02
N HIS A 13 -12.48 -0.85 2.35
CA HIS A 13 -12.88 -2.25 2.23
C HIS A 13 -11.80 -3.07 1.54
N ILE A 14 -11.11 -2.49 0.59
CA ILE A 14 -10.01 -3.16 -0.08
C ILE A 14 -8.91 -3.50 0.91
N LEU A 15 -8.63 -2.61 1.85
CA LEU A 15 -7.64 -2.84 2.87
C LEU A 15 -8.13 -3.75 3.99
N GLY A 16 -9.41 -3.94 4.10
CA GLY A 16 -10.01 -4.72 5.17
C GLY A 16 -10.40 -3.84 6.33
N GLU A 17 -9.46 -3.21 7.00
CA GLU A 17 -9.73 -2.34 8.12
C GLU A 17 -8.96 -1.04 7.97
N PRO A 18 -9.44 0.04 8.59
CA PRO A 18 -8.68 1.28 8.60
C PRO A 18 -7.35 1.09 9.30
N LEU A 19 -6.37 1.83 8.85
CA LEU A 19 -5.06 1.79 9.46
C LEU A 19 -5.10 2.41 10.86
N SER A 20 -4.33 1.84 11.78
CA SER A 20 -4.15 2.45 13.07
C SER A 20 -3.24 3.66 12.93
N GLU A 21 -3.22 4.48 13.98
CA GLU A 21 -2.38 5.67 13.98
C GLU A 21 -0.91 5.32 13.83
N VAL A 22 -0.48 4.28 14.52
CA VAL A 22 0.91 3.83 14.43
C VAL A 22 1.23 3.34 13.02
N GLU A 23 0.30 2.63 12.42
CA GLU A 23 0.50 2.15 11.05
C GLU A 23 0.61 3.31 10.08
N VAL A 24 -0.25 4.32 10.24
CA VAL A 24 -0.17 5.49 9.39
C VAL A 24 1.19 6.17 9.52
N GLN A 25 1.64 6.36 10.74
CA GLN A 25 2.93 7.01 10.97
C GLN A 25 4.08 6.21 10.39
N THR A 26 4.05 4.90 10.56
CA THR A 26 5.09 4.03 10.04
C THR A 26 5.14 4.10 8.53
N LEU A 27 3.98 4.04 7.89
CA LEU A 27 3.93 4.11 6.44
C LEU A 27 4.34 5.49 5.93
N GLN A 28 4.02 6.54 6.65
CA GLN A 28 4.46 7.87 6.26
C GLN A 28 5.98 7.98 6.28
N GLU A 29 6.60 7.45 7.32
CA GLU A 29 8.06 7.43 7.38
C GLU A 29 8.64 6.62 6.23
N MET A 30 8.07 5.46 5.98
CA MET A 30 8.52 4.61 4.90
C MET A 30 8.38 5.32 3.55
N SER A 31 7.29 6.03 3.34
CA SER A 31 7.06 6.69 2.08
C SER A 31 8.05 7.81 1.81
N ARG A 32 8.61 8.38 2.89
CA ARG A 32 9.55 9.49 2.75
C ARG A 32 10.99 9.06 2.73
N HIS A 33 11.32 8.06 3.51
CA HIS A 33 12.72 7.79 3.82
C HIS A 33 13.25 6.44 3.42
N HIS A 34 12.38 5.53 3.00
CA HIS A 34 12.90 4.22 2.61
C HIS A 34 13.79 4.38 1.39
N ARG A 35 14.91 3.65 1.38
CA ARG A 35 15.89 3.79 0.32
C ARG A 35 15.38 3.32 -1.03
N HIS A 36 14.49 2.35 -1.04
CA HIS A 36 13.97 1.79 -2.29
C HIS A 36 12.70 2.49 -2.72
N ALA A 37 12.69 2.94 -3.97
CA ALA A 37 11.53 3.64 -4.51
C ALA A 37 10.28 2.76 -4.51
N ASP A 38 10.44 1.48 -4.75
CA ASP A 38 9.31 0.56 -4.74
C ASP A 38 8.59 0.56 -3.41
N PHE A 39 9.36 0.51 -2.34
CA PHE A 39 8.76 0.50 -1.00
C PHE A 39 8.11 1.83 -0.69
N ARG A 40 8.73 2.93 -1.11
CA ARG A 40 8.11 4.24 -0.92
C ARG A 40 6.77 4.32 -1.65
N ARG A 41 6.72 3.77 -2.86
CA ARG A 41 5.49 3.75 -3.65
C ARG A 41 4.41 2.90 -2.99
N ARG A 42 4.79 1.74 -2.49
CA ARG A 42 3.83 0.87 -1.81
C ARG A 42 3.22 1.55 -0.60
N ALA A 43 4.07 2.19 0.20
CA ALA A 43 3.58 2.89 1.38
C ALA A 43 2.61 4.00 1.00
N LEU A 44 2.95 4.77 -0.03
CA LEU A 44 2.05 5.82 -0.50
C LEU A 44 0.73 5.24 -0.98
N GLY A 45 0.80 4.12 -1.69
CA GLY A 45 -0.41 3.48 -2.19
C GLY A 45 -1.34 3.05 -1.08
N VAL A 46 -0.79 2.40 -0.06
CA VAL A 46 -1.61 1.94 1.05
C VAL A 46 -2.19 3.13 1.83
N LEU A 47 -1.37 4.15 2.06
CA LEU A 47 -1.85 5.36 2.73
C LEU A 47 -2.98 6.01 1.95
N ALA A 48 -2.84 6.09 0.63
CA ALA A 48 -3.86 6.72 -0.20
C ALA A 48 -5.16 5.93 -0.19
N LEU A 49 -5.06 4.60 -0.19
CA LEU A 49 -6.25 3.76 -0.07
C LEU A 49 -6.95 4.01 1.25
N ASN A 50 -6.17 4.15 2.32
CA ASN A 50 -6.75 4.43 3.63
C ASN A 50 -7.46 5.77 3.67
N GLU A 51 -6.99 6.73 2.87
CA GLU A 51 -7.62 8.04 2.79
C GLU A 51 -8.87 8.05 1.92
N GLY A 52 -9.12 6.98 1.22
CA GLY A 52 -10.32 6.88 0.40
C GLY A 52 -10.13 7.14 -1.07
N ARG A 53 -8.89 7.19 -1.53
CA ARG A 53 -8.66 7.41 -2.96
C ARG A 53 -8.92 6.14 -3.74
N SER A 54 -9.36 6.31 -4.96
CA SER A 54 -9.64 5.16 -5.80
C SER A 54 -8.35 4.53 -6.31
N VAL A 55 -8.44 3.27 -6.69
CA VAL A 55 -7.30 2.55 -7.25
C VAL A 55 -6.81 3.24 -8.52
N GLU A 56 -7.74 3.71 -9.34
CA GLU A 56 -7.40 4.41 -10.56
C GLU A 56 -6.64 5.70 -10.29
N ASP A 57 -7.09 6.46 -9.28
CA ASP A 57 -6.40 7.68 -8.89
C ASP A 57 -4.97 7.39 -8.48
N ILE A 58 -4.82 6.36 -7.65
CA ILE A 58 -3.51 6.02 -7.12
C ILE A 58 -2.58 5.58 -8.24
N SER A 59 -3.07 4.77 -9.15
CA SER A 59 -2.24 4.32 -10.26
C SER A 59 -1.77 5.49 -11.11
N GLY A 60 -2.66 6.46 -11.32
CA GLY A 60 -2.30 7.63 -12.10
C GLY A 60 -1.26 8.50 -11.41
N VAL A 61 -1.44 8.73 -10.11
CA VAL A 61 -0.53 9.59 -9.36
C VAL A 61 0.85 8.95 -9.23
N LEU A 62 0.87 7.66 -8.95
CA LEU A 62 2.14 6.95 -8.74
C LEU A 62 2.74 6.43 -10.03
N ARG A 63 2.03 6.58 -11.13
CA ARG A 63 2.50 6.16 -12.45
C ARG A 63 2.78 4.66 -12.50
N VAL A 64 1.85 3.91 -11.96
CA VAL A 64 1.87 2.45 -12.03
C VAL A 64 0.56 1.99 -12.62
N THR A 65 0.53 0.75 -13.08
CA THR A 65 -0.73 0.17 -13.54
C THR A 65 -1.59 -0.19 -12.34
N VAL A 66 -2.85 -0.54 -12.60
CA VAL A 66 -3.80 -0.82 -11.53
C VAL A 66 -3.46 -2.10 -10.76
N PRO A 67 -3.06 -3.21 -11.39
CA PRO A 67 -2.81 -4.45 -10.66
C PRO A 67 -1.84 -4.34 -9.48
N PRO A 68 -0.72 -3.63 -9.58
CA PRO A 68 0.16 -3.48 -8.42
C PRO A 68 -0.53 -2.87 -7.22
N VAL A 69 -1.44 -1.94 -7.43
CA VAL A 69 -2.14 -1.31 -6.31
C VAL A 69 -2.96 -2.35 -5.56
N TYR A 70 -3.64 -3.21 -6.27
CA TYR A 70 -4.39 -4.30 -5.64
C TYR A 70 -3.47 -5.27 -4.91
N LYS A 71 -2.30 -5.53 -5.47
CA LYS A 71 -1.34 -6.41 -4.82
C LYS A 71 -0.86 -5.82 -3.50
N TRP A 72 -0.62 -4.52 -3.47
CA TRP A 72 -0.21 -3.86 -2.23
C TRP A 72 -1.29 -3.96 -1.18
N ALA A 73 -2.54 -3.74 -1.57
CA ALA A 73 -3.66 -3.82 -0.64
C ALA A 73 -3.79 -5.25 -0.09
N ARG A 74 -3.63 -6.23 -0.96
CA ARG A 74 -3.72 -7.62 -0.54
C ARG A 74 -2.59 -7.98 0.41
N ALA A 75 -1.38 -7.57 0.10
CA ALA A 75 -0.24 -7.84 0.95
C ALA A 75 -0.43 -7.21 2.31
N TRP A 76 -0.98 -6.00 2.33
CA TRP A 76 -1.25 -5.34 3.61
C TRP A 76 -2.29 -6.10 4.42
N ARG A 77 -3.38 -6.54 3.77
CA ARG A 77 -4.40 -7.27 4.49
C ARG A 77 -3.89 -8.57 5.08
N GLU A 78 -3.01 -9.23 4.34
CA GLU A 78 -2.56 -10.55 4.74
C GLU A 78 -1.42 -10.51 5.73
N ARG A 79 -0.52 -9.54 5.59
CA ARG A 79 0.70 -9.53 6.38
C ARG A 79 1.00 -8.20 7.08
N GLY A 80 0.17 -7.21 6.87
CA GLY A 80 0.43 -5.90 7.44
C GLY A 80 1.73 -5.32 6.93
N LEU A 81 2.48 -4.70 7.83
CA LEU A 81 3.72 -4.05 7.44
C LEU A 81 4.73 -5.01 6.83
N MET A 82 4.74 -6.24 7.30
CA MET A 82 5.65 -7.24 6.75
C MET A 82 5.37 -7.50 5.28
N GLY A 83 4.12 -7.40 4.87
CA GLY A 83 3.76 -7.56 3.47
C GLY A 83 4.37 -6.49 2.59
N MET A 84 4.53 -5.29 3.14
CA MET A 84 5.14 -4.20 2.39
C MET A 84 6.61 -4.45 2.13
N LEU A 85 7.26 -5.11 3.05
CA LEU A 85 8.71 -5.30 2.97
C LEU A 85 9.11 -6.61 2.32
N SER A 86 8.34 -7.66 2.56
CA SER A 86 8.76 -9.00 2.18
C SER A 86 8.58 -9.30 0.70
N GLY A 87 7.67 -8.60 0.03
CA GLY A 87 7.41 -8.90 -1.37
C GLY A 87 8.63 -8.72 -2.26
N HIS A 88 9.46 -7.74 -1.93
CA HIS A 88 10.64 -7.47 -2.72
C HIS A 88 11.74 -8.48 -2.44
N VAL A 89 11.81 -8.93 -1.22
CA VAL A 89 12.86 -9.84 -0.80
C VAL A 89 12.62 -11.25 -1.30
N GLY A 90 11.37 -11.60 -1.51
CA GLY A 90 11.01 -12.94 -1.87
C GLY A 90 11.73 -13.49 -3.09
N GLY A 91 12.01 -12.64 -4.06
CA GLY A 91 12.67 -13.10 -5.26
C GLY A 91 14.15 -13.38 -5.07
N PRO A 92 14.91 -12.43 -4.55
CA PRO A 92 16.35 -12.60 -4.43
C PRO A 92 16.78 -13.79 -3.61
N PRO A 93 16.15 -14.09 -2.47
CA PRO A 93 16.62 -15.22 -1.66
C PRO A 93 16.69 -16.52 -2.41
N ARG A 94 15.77 -16.73 -3.31
CA ARG A 94 15.77 -17.98 -4.06
C ARG A 94 17.02 -18.12 -4.90
N LYS A 95 17.50 -17.01 -5.44
CA LYS A 95 18.69 -17.03 -6.24
C LYS A 95 19.90 -17.34 -5.41
N LEU A 96 19.90 -16.84 -4.21
CA LEU A 96 21.01 -17.08 -3.32
C LEU A 96 21.15 -18.54 -2.97
N THR A 97 20.05 -19.19 -2.83
CA THR A 97 20.09 -20.60 -2.51
C THR A 97 20.55 -21.43 -3.69
N ALA A 98 20.29 -20.92 -4.86
CA ALA A 98 20.80 -21.61 -6.03
C ALA A 98 22.29 -21.38 -6.16
#